data_2659db90f3c9415c6810e0abc1bde9ae
#
_entry.id   2659db90f3c9415c6810e0abc1bde9ae
#
_cell.length_a   1.000
_cell.length_b   1.000
_cell.length_c   1.000
_cell.angle_alpha   90.00
_cell.angle_beta   90.00
_cell.angle_gamma   90.00
#
_symmetry.space_group_name_H-M   'P 1'
#
loop_
_entity.id
_entity.type
_entity.pdbx_description
1 polymer ?
#
loop_
_entity_poly.entity_id
_entity_poly.type
_entity_poly.pdbx_seq_one_letter_code
_entity_poly.pdbx_strand_id
1 'polypeptide(L)'
;LTLTHLAFGQEIVEFKTGVTSEYCGGYCFSELTISANDADYNLYGWDENDPVYLPVAINDIVDFTVWEDLNTQFNFELFMNLDSIIGWPYSDDVSVEWFEIATNDTVKRVTIEYGDSLNGLNNYINILRTIRQSFEEIQACYFIPNIGLCDADIPRYYYDQEENECMEFTWGGCGGLVPFETLEDCESNCINGGLELSNDIFQYPAKYNLNNCYPNPFNPITTLRYDLPKDGLVNITVYDMMGRVVNTLVNGSQTAGYKSI
;
A
#
# COMPACT_ATOMS: atom_id res chain seq x y z
N LEU A 1 -22.57 5.64 -1.17
CA LEU A 1 -21.71 6.72 -1.69
C LEU A 1 -21.47 7.72 -0.55
N THR A 2 -20.47 7.46 0.28
CA THR A 2 -20.02 8.43 1.28
C THR A 2 -18.75 9.08 0.74
N LEU A 3 -18.94 10.12 -0.07
CA LEU A 3 -17.90 11.09 -0.37
C LEU A 3 -17.49 11.75 0.95
N THR A 4 -16.27 11.53 1.38
CA THR A 4 -15.62 12.37 2.39
C THR A 4 -15.61 13.78 1.82
N HIS A 5 -16.43 14.70 2.37
CA HIS A 5 -16.48 16.09 1.93
C HIS A 5 -15.15 16.78 2.28
N LEU A 6 -14.23 16.70 1.34
CA LEU A 6 -13.19 17.70 1.19
C LEU A 6 -13.87 19.05 0.95
N ALA A 7 -13.32 20.15 1.46
CA ALA A 7 -13.91 21.46 1.36
C ALA A 7 -14.32 21.76 -0.09
N PHE A 8 -15.62 21.94 -0.33
CA PHE A 8 -16.21 22.33 -1.60
C PHE A 8 -15.65 21.63 -2.85
N GLY A 9 -16.05 20.37 -3.09
CA GLY A 9 -15.90 19.73 -4.41
C GLY A 9 -14.54 19.14 -4.73
N GLN A 10 -13.59 19.10 -3.81
CA GLN A 10 -12.35 18.37 -3.99
C GLN A 10 -12.60 16.87 -3.80
N GLU A 11 -12.14 16.08 -4.75
CA GLU A 11 -12.21 14.62 -4.73
C GLU A 11 -10.80 14.08 -4.86
N ILE A 12 -10.43 13.11 -4.03
CA ILE A 12 -9.17 12.40 -4.18
C ILE A 12 -9.32 11.48 -5.39
N VAL A 13 -8.38 11.60 -6.32
CA VAL A 13 -8.35 10.81 -7.55
C VAL A 13 -7.26 9.74 -7.52
N GLU A 14 -6.17 9.99 -6.77
CA GLU A 14 -5.05 9.05 -6.64
C GLU A 14 -4.39 9.17 -5.27
N PHE A 15 -3.95 8.02 -4.76
CA PHE A 15 -2.96 7.89 -3.69
C PHE A 15 -1.69 7.32 -4.27
N LYS A 16 -0.54 7.96 -3.96
CA LYS A 16 0.75 7.44 -4.40
C LYS A 16 1.71 7.29 -3.23
N THR A 17 2.59 6.32 -3.32
CA THR A 17 3.72 6.16 -2.41
C THR A 17 4.90 5.59 -3.15
N GLY A 18 6.09 5.91 -2.70
CA GLY A 18 7.30 5.36 -3.30
C GLY A 18 8.49 5.40 -2.36
N VAL A 19 9.52 4.67 -2.76
CA VAL A 19 10.82 4.64 -2.10
C VAL A 19 11.89 5.02 -3.08
N THR A 20 12.84 5.80 -2.61
CA THR A 20 14.05 6.15 -3.34
C THR A 20 15.25 5.78 -2.50
N SER A 21 16.19 5.01 -3.06
CA SER A 21 17.46 4.64 -2.42
C SER A 21 18.62 5.26 -3.19
N GLU A 22 19.38 6.15 -2.57
CA GLU A 22 20.45 6.89 -3.25
C GLU A 22 21.67 6.03 -3.61
N TYR A 23 21.94 4.96 -2.86
CA TYR A 23 23.07 4.07 -3.07
C TYR A 23 22.60 2.64 -3.30
N CYS A 24 22.01 2.38 -4.42
CA CYS A 24 21.58 1.04 -4.78
C CYS A 24 22.31 0.52 -6.03
N GLY A 25 22.56 -0.78 -6.08
CA GLY A 25 23.11 -1.47 -7.23
C GLY A 25 22.05 -2.26 -7.97
N GLY A 26 20.88 -1.62 -8.27
CA GLY A 26 19.76 -2.33 -8.85
C GLY A 26 18.57 -1.42 -9.09
N TYR A 27 17.40 -1.87 -8.74
CA TYR A 27 16.20 -1.04 -8.73
C TYR A 27 16.23 -0.09 -7.54
N CYS A 28 16.33 1.21 -7.82
CA CYS A 28 16.55 2.27 -6.84
C CYS A 28 15.30 3.06 -6.52
N PHE A 29 14.31 2.98 -7.37
CA PHE A 29 13.06 3.72 -7.27
C PHE A 29 11.90 2.76 -7.40
N SER A 30 10.98 2.80 -6.43
CA SER A 30 9.68 2.16 -6.53
C SER A 30 8.58 3.19 -6.37
N GLU A 31 7.52 3.05 -7.16
CA GLU A 31 6.34 3.89 -7.10
C GLU A 31 5.08 3.03 -7.20
N LEU A 32 4.17 3.20 -6.26
CA LEU A 32 2.82 2.64 -6.30
C LEU A 32 1.82 3.77 -6.47
N THR A 33 0.97 3.69 -7.47
CA THR A 33 -0.19 4.55 -7.68
C THR A 33 -1.46 3.74 -7.49
N ILE A 34 -2.38 4.20 -6.66
CA ILE A 34 -3.69 3.58 -6.43
C ILE A 34 -4.76 4.58 -6.85
N SER A 35 -5.63 4.16 -7.74
CA SER A 35 -6.88 4.83 -8.13
C SER A 35 -8.09 3.99 -7.69
N ALA A 36 -9.29 4.41 -8.04
CA ALA A 36 -10.52 3.76 -7.58
C ALA A 36 -10.64 2.26 -7.89
N ASN A 37 -9.98 1.77 -8.95
CA ASN A 37 -10.09 0.39 -9.41
C ASN A 37 -8.73 -0.24 -9.77
N ASP A 38 -7.67 0.55 -9.81
CA ASP A 38 -6.39 0.10 -10.35
C ASP A 38 -5.24 0.42 -9.39
N ALA A 39 -4.24 -0.46 -9.33
CA ALA A 39 -2.95 -0.23 -8.74
C ALA A 39 -1.86 -0.44 -9.79
N ASP A 40 -1.01 0.57 -9.94
CA ASP A 40 0.14 0.56 -10.82
C ASP A 40 1.41 0.62 -9.98
N TYR A 41 2.21 -0.43 -10.02
CA TYR A 41 3.50 -0.48 -9.36
C TYR A 41 4.63 -0.45 -10.38
N ASN A 42 5.54 0.49 -10.20
CA ASN A 42 6.64 0.73 -11.13
C ASN A 42 7.99 0.67 -10.42
N LEU A 43 8.98 0.06 -11.06
CA LEU A 43 10.35 -0.04 -10.61
C LEU A 43 11.30 0.55 -11.64
N TYR A 44 12.30 1.30 -11.16
CA TYR A 44 13.30 1.94 -12.00
C TYR A 44 14.70 1.81 -11.39
N GLY A 45 15.71 1.56 -12.25
CA GLY A 45 17.11 1.74 -11.91
C GLY A 45 17.51 3.22 -11.94
N TRP A 46 18.79 3.51 -11.65
CA TRP A 46 19.35 4.86 -11.80
C TRP A 46 19.44 5.29 -13.26
N ASP A 47 19.72 4.37 -14.17
CA ASP A 47 19.76 4.59 -15.60
C ASP A 47 18.61 3.82 -16.24
N GLU A 48 17.65 4.54 -16.79
CA GLU A 48 16.50 3.94 -17.50
C GLU A 48 16.91 3.12 -18.73
N ASN A 49 18.15 3.28 -19.20
CA ASN A 49 18.71 2.51 -20.31
C ASN A 49 19.66 1.40 -19.86
N ASP A 50 19.77 1.13 -18.56
CA ASP A 50 20.56 0.02 -18.07
C ASP A 50 20.01 -1.30 -18.62
N PRO A 51 20.80 -2.08 -19.39
CA PRO A 51 20.31 -3.33 -20.00
C PRO A 51 20.04 -4.43 -18.98
N VAL A 52 20.43 -4.26 -17.72
CA VAL A 52 20.22 -5.25 -16.65
C VAL A 52 18.97 -4.92 -15.86
N TYR A 53 18.75 -3.64 -15.52
CA TYR A 53 17.65 -3.19 -14.66
C TYR A 53 16.63 -2.39 -15.47
N LEU A 54 16.03 -3.05 -16.46
CA LEU A 54 14.98 -2.46 -17.28
C LEU A 54 13.78 -2.05 -16.41
N PRO A 55 13.09 -0.94 -16.73
CA PRO A 55 11.88 -0.55 -16.02
C PRO A 55 10.84 -1.68 -15.98
N VAL A 56 10.27 -1.92 -14.82
CA VAL A 56 9.22 -2.91 -14.60
C VAL A 56 7.94 -2.18 -14.25
N ALA A 57 6.84 -2.57 -14.88
CA ALA A 57 5.51 -2.09 -14.58
C ALA A 57 4.59 -3.28 -14.29
N ILE A 58 3.95 -3.25 -13.12
CA ILE A 58 2.99 -4.27 -12.67
C ILE A 58 1.67 -3.57 -12.44
N ASN A 59 0.63 -4.03 -13.12
CA ASN A 59 -0.71 -3.47 -12.99
C ASN A 59 -1.63 -4.54 -12.39
N ASP A 60 -2.45 -4.15 -11.43
CA ASP A 60 -3.44 -5.03 -10.83
C ASP A 60 -4.74 -4.26 -10.53
N ILE A 61 -5.81 -5.02 -10.36
CA ILE A 61 -7.12 -4.48 -10.00
C ILE A 61 -7.21 -4.39 -8.48
N VAL A 62 -7.46 -3.19 -7.99
CA VAL A 62 -7.71 -2.97 -6.55
C VAL A 62 -9.19 -3.19 -6.27
N ASP A 63 -9.50 -4.01 -5.27
CA ASP A 63 -10.88 -4.09 -4.78
C ASP A 63 -11.35 -2.70 -4.32
N PHE A 64 -12.56 -2.34 -4.73
CA PHE A 64 -13.14 -1.04 -4.40
C PHE A 64 -13.17 -0.75 -2.88
N THR A 65 -13.22 -1.80 -2.05
CA THR A 65 -13.16 -1.66 -0.58
C THR A 65 -11.81 -1.11 -0.10
N VAL A 66 -10.71 -1.46 -0.76
CA VAL A 66 -9.37 -0.89 -0.48
C VAL A 66 -9.36 0.61 -0.73
N TRP A 67 -9.93 1.03 -1.85
CA TRP A 67 -10.09 2.45 -2.17
C TRP A 67 -10.96 3.18 -1.16
N GLU A 68 -12.10 2.59 -0.76
CA GLU A 68 -12.97 3.16 0.26
C GLU A 68 -12.24 3.27 1.62
N ASP A 69 -11.50 2.25 2.02
CA ASP A 69 -10.75 2.25 3.28
C ASP A 69 -9.65 3.30 3.31
N LEU A 70 -8.89 3.45 2.21
CA LEU A 70 -7.92 4.54 2.08
C LEU A 70 -8.59 5.90 2.26
N ASN A 71 -9.67 6.16 1.53
CA ASN A 71 -10.39 7.43 1.61
C ASN A 71 -10.99 7.69 2.99
N THR A 72 -11.49 6.65 3.67
CA THR A 72 -12.15 6.81 4.96
C THR A 72 -11.18 6.98 6.12
N GLN A 73 -10.00 6.41 6.04
CA GLN A 73 -8.97 6.51 7.08
C GLN A 73 -8.03 7.71 6.88
N PHE A 74 -8.09 8.32 5.72
CA PHE A 74 -7.26 9.46 5.38
C PHE A 74 -7.77 10.76 6.00
N ASN A 75 -6.89 11.46 6.71
CA ASN A 75 -7.16 12.80 7.23
C ASN A 75 -6.56 13.84 6.28
N PHE A 76 -7.37 14.26 5.31
CA PHE A 76 -6.96 15.20 4.27
C PHE A 76 -6.44 16.53 4.83
N GLU A 77 -7.16 17.14 5.78
CA GLU A 77 -6.78 18.43 6.37
C GLU A 77 -5.42 18.33 7.07
N LEU A 78 -5.20 17.25 7.84
CA LEU A 78 -3.93 17.00 8.50
C LEU A 78 -2.81 16.85 7.49
N PHE A 79 -3.00 16.04 6.43
CA PHE A 79 -1.98 15.79 5.41
C PHE A 79 -1.59 17.06 4.65
N MET A 80 -2.58 17.85 4.24
CA MET A 80 -2.34 19.09 3.49
C MET A 80 -1.58 20.14 4.30
N ASN A 81 -1.67 20.11 5.64
CA ASN A 81 -0.95 21.02 6.54
C ASN A 81 0.45 20.52 6.94
N LEU A 82 0.86 19.32 6.55
CA LEU A 82 2.22 18.85 6.79
C LEU A 82 3.25 19.60 5.95
N ASP A 83 4.46 19.73 6.48
CA ASP A 83 5.63 20.13 5.68
C ASP A 83 5.88 19.10 4.58
N SER A 84 6.37 19.55 3.44
CA SER A 84 6.66 18.65 2.30
C SER A 84 7.87 17.74 2.58
N ILE A 85 8.70 18.08 3.56
CA ILE A 85 9.85 17.30 4.02
C ILE A 85 9.78 17.27 5.54
N ILE A 86 9.79 16.06 6.12
CA ILE A 86 9.74 15.83 7.55
C ILE A 86 10.97 15.00 7.94
N GLY A 87 11.67 15.41 9.02
CA GLY A 87 12.92 14.78 9.43
C GLY A 87 14.11 15.19 8.56
N TRP A 88 15.03 14.28 8.34
CA TRP A 88 16.26 14.47 7.55
C TRP A 88 16.39 13.39 6.46
N PRO A 89 15.40 13.23 5.58
CA PRO A 89 15.36 12.12 4.62
C PRO A 89 16.51 12.13 3.59
N TYR A 90 17.25 13.23 3.48
CA TYR A 90 18.38 13.37 2.57
C TYR A 90 19.74 13.32 3.29
N SER A 91 19.82 12.67 4.46
CA SER A 91 21.10 12.35 5.07
C SER A 91 21.77 11.20 4.31
N ASP A 92 23.11 11.21 4.26
CA ASP A 92 23.91 10.21 3.55
C ASP A 92 23.49 8.78 3.96
N ASP A 93 23.32 7.90 2.95
CA ASP A 93 22.99 6.46 3.08
C ASP A 93 21.58 6.11 3.59
N VAL A 94 20.61 7.03 3.59
CA VAL A 94 19.24 6.75 4.01
C VAL A 94 18.31 6.67 2.80
N SER A 95 17.50 5.61 2.73
CA SER A 95 16.39 5.56 1.77
C SER A 95 15.29 6.52 2.19
N VAL A 96 14.70 7.19 1.23
CA VAL A 96 13.57 8.11 1.41
C VAL A 96 12.27 7.42 1.04
N GLU A 97 11.24 7.69 1.80
CA GLU A 97 9.88 7.29 1.50
C GLU A 97 9.00 8.53 1.32
N TRP A 98 8.09 8.50 0.38
CA TRP A 98 7.19 9.60 0.14
C TRP A 98 5.76 9.13 -0.07
N PHE A 99 4.84 10.00 0.27
CA PHE A 99 3.39 9.81 0.12
C PHE A 99 2.82 11.03 -0.62
N GLU A 100 1.97 10.78 -1.60
CA GLU A 100 1.37 11.82 -2.42
C GLU A 100 -0.13 11.59 -2.56
N ILE A 101 -0.87 12.67 -2.52
CA ILE A 101 -2.29 12.70 -2.80
C ILE A 101 -2.53 13.61 -3.99
N ALA A 102 -3.24 13.11 -4.98
CA ALA A 102 -3.77 13.91 -6.06
C ALA A 102 -5.28 14.07 -5.89
N THR A 103 -5.74 15.29 -6.04
CA THR A 103 -7.16 15.62 -6.17
C THR A 103 -7.41 16.20 -7.56
N ASN A 104 -8.69 16.46 -7.89
CA ASN A 104 -9.04 17.14 -9.13
C ASN A 104 -8.37 18.52 -9.31
N ASP A 105 -7.90 19.16 -8.22
CA ASP A 105 -7.40 20.55 -8.22
C ASP A 105 -5.97 20.71 -7.74
N THR A 106 -5.44 19.76 -6.97
CA THR A 106 -4.12 19.90 -6.33
C THR A 106 -3.41 18.58 -6.12
N VAL A 107 -2.09 18.65 -6.00
CA VAL A 107 -1.22 17.54 -5.64
C VAL A 107 -0.37 17.95 -4.44
N LYS A 108 -0.28 17.08 -3.45
CA LYS A 108 0.58 17.27 -2.27
C LYS A 108 1.39 16.03 -2.02
N ARG A 109 2.72 16.22 -1.95
CA ARG A 109 3.69 15.17 -1.56
C ARG A 109 4.32 15.52 -0.21
N VAL A 110 4.49 14.50 0.61
CA VAL A 110 5.22 14.54 1.88
C VAL A 110 6.31 13.48 1.82
N THR A 111 7.55 13.86 2.09
CA THR A 111 8.73 13.00 2.07
C THR A 111 9.26 12.84 3.49
N ILE A 112 9.58 11.61 3.87
CA ILE A 112 10.09 11.23 5.20
C ILE A 112 11.27 10.26 5.07
N GLU A 113 11.99 9.99 6.15
CA GLU A 113 12.92 8.86 6.20
C GLU A 113 12.15 7.54 6.05
N TYR A 114 12.77 6.56 5.40
CA TYR A 114 12.14 5.26 5.18
C TYR A 114 11.74 4.59 6.50
N GLY A 115 10.50 4.18 6.60
CA GLY A 115 9.95 3.51 7.78
C GLY A 115 9.48 4.43 8.90
N ASP A 116 9.70 5.73 8.79
CA ASP A 116 9.20 6.70 9.78
C ASP A 116 7.67 6.75 9.84
N SER A 117 7.16 7.39 10.88
CA SER A 117 5.74 7.52 11.14
C SER A 117 5.27 8.98 11.02
N LEU A 118 4.05 9.18 10.55
CA LEU A 118 3.36 10.47 10.56
C LEU A 118 2.22 10.46 11.57
N ASN A 119 2.35 11.26 12.63
CA ASN A 119 1.35 11.30 13.70
C ASN A 119 -0.06 11.63 13.15
N GLY A 120 -1.01 10.77 13.48
CA GLY A 120 -2.41 10.89 13.02
C GLY A 120 -2.67 10.30 11.62
N LEU A 121 -1.64 9.83 10.89
CA LEU A 121 -1.74 9.25 9.55
C LEU A 121 -1.14 7.83 9.47
N ASN A 122 -0.69 7.26 10.59
CA ASN A 122 0.01 5.97 10.59
C ASN A 122 -0.81 4.82 10.01
N ASN A 123 -2.12 4.78 10.25
CA ASN A 123 -2.97 3.74 9.67
C ASN A 123 -2.98 3.83 8.14
N TYR A 124 -3.16 5.02 7.59
CA TYR A 124 -3.12 5.29 6.16
C TYR A 124 -1.77 4.91 5.53
N ILE A 125 -0.66 5.34 6.14
CA ILE A 125 0.69 5.02 5.67
C ILE A 125 0.93 3.51 5.68
N ASN A 126 0.52 2.82 6.74
CA ASN A 126 0.69 1.37 6.85
C ASN A 126 -0.12 0.62 5.80
N ILE A 127 -1.31 1.09 5.44
CA ILE A 127 -2.08 0.52 4.33
C ILE A 127 -1.29 0.63 3.02
N LEU A 128 -0.81 1.81 2.68
CA LEU A 128 -0.02 2.02 1.46
C LEU A 128 1.27 1.19 1.44
N ARG A 129 1.96 1.10 2.58
CA ARG A 129 3.16 0.25 2.73
C ARG A 129 2.84 -1.22 2.51
N THR A 130 1.76 -1.71 3.10
CA THR A 130 1.35 -3.11 2.95
C THR A 130 1.01 -3.44 1.50
N ILE A 131 0.28 -2.56 0.82
CA ILE A 131 -0.02 -2.75 -0.61
C ILE A 131 1.27 -2.71 -1.44
N ARG A 132 2.17 -1.76 -1.20
CA ARG A 132 3.45 -1.70 -1.90
C ARG A 132 4.28 -2.96 -1.66
N GLN A 133 4.36 -3.44 -0.43
CA GLN A 133 5.09 -4.65 -0.06
C GLN A 133 4.56 -5.88 -0.79
N SER A 134 3.25 -6.02 -1.00
CA SER A 134 2.70 -7.15 -1.76
C SER A 134 3.18 -7.16 -3.23
N PHE A 135 3.38 -5.99 -3.84
CA PHE A 135 4.02 -5.90 -5.16
C PHE A 135 5.51 -6.21 -5.10
N GLU A 136 6.20 -5.78 -4.04
CA GLU A 136 7.62 -6.09 -3.82
C GLU A 136 7.87 -7.60 -3.68
N GLU A 137 6.93 -8.36 -3.13
CA GLU A 137 7.00 -9.81 -2.99
C GLU A 137 6.94 -10.55 -4.34
N ILE A 138 6.20 -10.02 -5.33
CA ILE A 138 6.03 -10.66 -6.64
C ILE A 138 6.86 -10.01 -7.76
N GLN A 139 7.55 -8.90 -7.50
CA GLN A 139 8.28 -8.16 -8.54
C GLN A 139 9.28 -9.03 -9.30
N ALA A 140 9.90 -10.03 -8.64
CA ALA A 140 10.84 -10.93 -9.28
C ALA A 140 10.23 -11.75 -10.42
N CYS A 141 8.92 -11.97 -10.41
CA CYS A 141 8.18 -12.63 -11.51
C CYS A 141 8.14 -11.79 -12.79
N TYR A 142 8.45 -10.52 -12.72
CA TYR A 142 8.43 -9.58 -13.86
C TYR A 142 9.83 -9.20 -14.32
N PHE A 143 10.87 -9.74 -13.68
CA PHE A 143 12.25 -9.45 -14.06
C PHE A 143 12.66 -10.23 -15.32
N ILE A 144 13.26 -9.52 -16.27
CA ILE A 144 13.87 -10.12 -17.44
C ILE A 144 15.27 -10.61 -17.04
N PRO A 145 15.57 -11.93 -17.17
CA PRO A 145 16.85 -12.47 -16.74
C PRO A 145 18.02 -11.91 -17.56
N ASN A 146 19.15 -11.67 -16.92
CA ASN A 146 20.38 -11.27 -17.58
C ASN A 146 21.53 -12.16 -17.14
N ILE A 147 22.24 -12.77 -18.12
CA ILE A 147 23.28 -13.78 -17.90
C ILE A 147 24.52 -13.26 -17.17
N GLY A 148 24.73 -11.95 -17.14
CA GLY A 148 25.91 -11.32 -16.52
C GLY A 148 27.15 -11.35 -17.45
N LEU A 149 28.33 -11.08 -16.85
CA LEU A 149 29.57 -10.85 -17.58
C LEU A 149 30.57 -12.01 -17.51
N CYS A 150 30.30 -13.04 -16.73
CA CYS A 150 31.16 -14.20 -16.57
C CYS A 150 30.68 -15.38 -17.43
N ASP A 151 31.55 -16.40 -17.60
CA ASP A 151 31.35 -17.54 -18.52
C ASP A 151 31.04 -18.86 -17.76
N ALA A 152 30.50 -18.80 -16.55
CA ALA A 152 30.04 -20.00 -15.86
C ALA A 152 28.74 -20.52 -16.48
N ASP A 153 28.48 -21.81 -16.25
CA ASP A 153 27.27 -22.50 -16.72
C ASP A 153 26.41 -22.88 -15.49
N ILE A 154 25.70 -21.94 -14.95
CA ILE A 154 24.93 -22.11 -13.71
C ILE A 154 23.44 -21.98 -14.03
N PRO A 155 22.65 -23.10 -13.87
CA PRO A 155 21.20 -23.01 -14.11
C PRO A 155 20.54 -22.10 -13.10
N ARG A 156 19.66 -21.23 -13.58
CA ARG A 156 18.83 -20.28 -12.84
C ARG A 156 17.45 -20.20 -13.49
N TYR A 157 16.50 -19.56 -12.84
CA TYR A 157 15.10 -19.59 -13.25
C TYR A 157 14.50 -18.19 -13.32
N TYR A 158 13.54 -18.05 -14.23
CA TYR A 158 12.69 -16.85 -14.35
C TYR A 158 11.27 -17.27 -14.73
N TYR A 159 10.33 -16.40 -14.49
CA TYR A 159 8.95 -16.62 -14.90
C TYR A 159 8.70 -15.99 -16.26
N ASP A 160 8.25 -16.79 -17.22
CA ASP A 160 7.87 -16.34 -18.53
C ASP A 160 6.38 -15.95 -18.52
N GLN A 161 6.10 -14.66 -18.74
CA GLN A 161 4.75 -14.10 -18.71
C GLN A 161 3.90 -14.55 -19.91
N GLU A 162 4.53 -14.89 -21.04
CA GLU A 162 3.81 -15.30 -22.25
C GLU A 162 3.39 -16.78 -22.16
N GLU A 163 4.33 -17.63 -21.73
CA GLU A 163 4.10 -19.07 -21.59
C GLU A 163 3.43 -19.41 -20.24
N ASN A 164 3.44 -18.48 -19.27
CA ASN A 164 2.82 -18.65 -17.95
C ASN A 164 3.46 -19.79 -17.14
N GLU A 165 4.79 -19.95 -17.28
CA GLU A 165 5.56 -20.99 -16.62
C GLU A 165 6.97 -20.53 -16.23
N CYS A 166 7.61 -21.26 -15.30
CA CYS A 166 8.96 -21.01 -14.87
C CYS A 166 9.97 -21.70 -15.83
N MET A 167 10.84 -20.88 -16.41
CA MET A 167 11.84 -21.29 -17.40
C MET A 167 13.25 -21.28 -16.83
N GLU A 168 14.10 -22.22 -17.29
CA GLU A 168 15.51 -22.24 -16.96
C GLU A 168 16.32 -21.36 -17.94
N PHE A 169 17.30 -20.64 -17.39
CA PHE A 169 18.34 -19.97 -18.17
C PHE A 169 19.73 -20.20 -17.57
N THR A 170 20.76 -19.98 -18.35
CA THR A 170 22.15 -20.13 -17.90
C THR A 170 22.70 -18.80 -17.42
N TRP A 171 23.09 -18.72 -16.14
CA TRP A 171 23.76 -17.56 -15.58
C TRP A 171 25.30 -17.74 -15.60
N GLY A 172 25.99 -16.67 -16.00
CA GLY A 172 27.45 -16.66 -16.13
C GLY A 172 28.24 -16.66 -14.81
N GLY A 173 27.57 -16.51 -13.65
CA GLY A 173 28.22 -16.58 -12.33
C GLY A 173 28.68 -15.26 -11.74
N CYS A 174 28.54 -14.13 -12.44
CA CYS A 174 28.79 -12.80 -11.91
C CYS A 174 27.99 -11.71 -12.62
N GLY A 175 27.52 -10.72 -11.87
CA GLY A 175 26.68 -9.63 -12.41
C GLY A 175 25.38 -10.17 -13.01
N GLY A 176 24.73 -9.35 -13.82
CA GLY A 176 23.46 -9.70 -14.42
C GLY A 176 22.29 -9.64 -13.43
N LEU A 177 21.15 -10.20 -13.84
CA LEU A 177 19.94 -10.26 -13.04
C LEU A 177 19.42 -11.70 -12.98
N VAL A 178 19.37 -12.26 -11.79
CA VAL A 178 18.87 -13.62 -11.52
C VAL A 178 17.57 -13.49 -10.72
N PRO A 179 16.40 -13.66 -11.36
CA PRO A 179 15.12 -13.59 -10.64
C PRO A 179 14.98 -14.67 -9.55
N PHE A 180 15.31 -15.92 -9.86
CA PHE A 180 15.20 -17.05 -8.92
C PHE A 180 16.40 -17.98 -9.01
N GLU A 181 16.84 -18.48 -7.86
CA GLU A 181 17.93 -19.47 -7.79
C GLU A 181 17.45 -20.89 -8.09
N THR A 182 16.21 -21.20 -7.74
CA THR A 182 15.62 -22.54 -7.92
C THR A 182 14.28 -22.49 -8.64
N LEU A 183 13.91 -23.62 -9.28
CA LEU A 183 12.59 -23.77 -9.90
C LEU A 183 11.48 -23.67 -8.85
N GLU A 184 11.67 -24.24 -7.66
CA GLU A 184 10.69 -24.23 -6.57
C GLU A 184 10.40 -22.81 -6.10
N ASP A 185 11.42 -21.94 -6.00
CA ASP A 185 11.25 -20.54 -5.64
C ASP A 185 10.44 -19.80 -6.72
N CYS A 186 10.71 -20.03 -7.99
CA CYS A 186 9.96 -19.43 -9.09
C CYS A 186 8.48 -19.87 -9.06
N GLU A 187 8.23 -21.19 -8.99
CA GLU A 187 6.87 -21.73 -8.99
C GLU A 187 6.07 -21.28 -7.76
N SER A 188 6.68 -21.24 -6.60
CA SER A 188 6.00 -20.84 -5.36
C SER A 188 5.61 -19.36 -5.36
N ASN A 189 6.45 -18.50 -5.93
CA ASN A 189 6.18 -17.06 -5.96
C ASN A 189 5.28 -16.64 -7.14
N CYS A 190 5.45 -17.25 -8.32
CA CYS A 190 4.83 -16.73 -9.53
C CYS A 190 3.61 -17.54 -10.01
N ILE A 191 3.53 -18.84 -9.69
CA ILE A 191 2.42 -19.69 -10.12
C ILE A 191 1.41 -19.88 -8.98
N ASN A 192 1.90 -20.12 -7.77
CA ASN A 192 1.06 -20.43 -6.61
C ASN A 192 0.85 -19.24 -5.68
N GLY A 193 1.61 -18.16 -5.87
CA GLY A 193 1.64 -16.97 -5.01
C GLY A 193 1.14 -15.69 -5.67
N GLY A 194 0.19 -15.77 -6.59
CA GLY A 194 -0.35 -14.58 -7.28
C GLY A 194 -0.78 -13.46 -6.32
N LEU A 195 -0.62 -12.21 -6.77
CA LEU A 195 -1.10 -11.04 -6.05
C LEU A 195 -2.59 -11.19 -5.76
N GLU A 196 -2.92 -11.51 -4.53
CA GLU A 196 -4.26 -11.33 -4.04
C GLU A 196 -4.29 -10.04 -3.21
N LEU A 197 -4.46 -8.89 -3.88
CA LEU A 197 -4.87 -7.64 -3.20
C LEU A 197 -6.31 -7.82 -2.68
N SER A 198 -6.50 -8.94 -1.97
CA SER A 198 -7.77 -9.27 -1.36
C SER A 198 -7.92 -8.51 -0.03
N ASN A 199 -9.13 -8.45 0.46
CA ASN A 199 -9.51 -7.88 1.76
C ASN A 199 -8.67 -8.37 2.96
N ASP A 200 -7.80 -9.37 2.77
CA ASP A 200 -6.92 -9.90 3.80
C ASP A 200 -5.82 -8.93 4.23
N ILE A 201 -5.43 -7.97 3.37
CA ILE A 201 -4.47 -6.90 3.69
C ILE A 201 -5.02 -5.98 4.80
N PHE A 202 -6.33 -5.86 4.89
CA PHE A 202 -7.03 -5.00 5.86
C PHE A 202 -7.64 -5.76 7.02
N GLN A 203 -7.21 -7.00 7.24
CA GLN A 203 -7.98 -7.97 8.02
C GLN A 203 -8.32 -7.52 9.43
N TYR A 204 -7.45 -6.79 10.12
CA TYR A 204 -7.74 -6.45 11.52
C TYR A 204 -7.08 -5.15 11.97
N PRO A 205 -7.82 -4.25 12.63
CA PRO A 205 -7.23 -3.09 13.29
C PRO A 205 -6.26 -3.54 14.41
N ALA A 206 -5.15 -2.81 14.56
CA ALA A 206 -4.13 -3.15 15.57
C ALA A 206 -4.61 -2.93 17.02
N LYS A 207 -5.65 -2.11 17.22
CA LYS A 207 -6.19 -1.76 18.55
C LYS A 207 -7.68 -1.45 18.48
N TYR A 208 -8.35 -1.57 19.63
CA TYR A 208 -9.71 -1.09 19.76
C TYR A 208 -9.77 0.43 19.60
N ASN A 209 -10.68 0.92 18.79
CA ASN A 209 -10.91 2.33 18.60
C ASN A 209 -12.41 2.61 18.48
N LEU A 210 -12.84 3.78 18.92
CA LEU A 210 -14.18 4.32 18.68
C LEU A 210 -13.99 5.69 18.04
N ASN A 211 -14.32 5.79 16.77
CA ASN A 211 -14.15 7.00 15.99
C ASN A 211 -15.25 8.01 16.28
N ASN A 212 -14.99 9.28 16.03
CA ASN A 212 -16.02 10.30 16.11
C ASN A 212 -17.10 10.03 15.05
N CYS A 213 -18.36 10.21 15.45
CA CYS A 213 -19.45 10.11 14.49
C CYS A 213 -19.38 11.24 13.45
N TYR A 214 -19.65 10.89 12.20
CA TYR A 214 -19.62 11.84 11.08
C TYR A 214 -20.83 11.62 10.14
N PRO A 215 -21.46 12.72 9.65
CA PRO A 215 -21.23 14.13 10.02
C PRO A 215 -21.61 14.44 11.46
N ASN A 216 -20.95 15.44 12.06
CA ASN A 216 -21.29 15.99 13.37
C ASN A 216 -21.06 17.51 13.37
N PRO A 217 -22.09 18.39 13.37
CA PRO A 217 -23.53 18.06 13.52
C PRO A 217 -24.13 17.28 12.34
N PHE A 218 -25.14 16.45 12.60
CA PHE A 218 -25.77 15.58 11.60
C PHE A 218 -27.21 16.02 11.25
N ASN A 219 -27.68 15.66 10.04
CA ASN A 219 -29.05 15.90 9.59
C ASN A 219 -29.45 14.93 8.46
N PRO A 220 -30.32 13.98 8.67
CA PRO A 220 -30.79 13.39 9.94
C PRO A 220 -29.94 12.20 10.38
N ILE A 221 -28.91 11.79 9.60
CA ILE A 221 -28.13 10.57 9.77
C ILE A 221 -26.66 10.92 10.07
N THR A 222 -26.05 10.13 10.94
CA THR A 222 -24.60 10.12 11.18
C THR A 222 -24.11 8.68 11.25
N THR A 223 -22.87 8.44 10.88
CA THR A 223 -22.22 7.12 10.95
C THR A 223 -21.26 7.08 12.13
N LEU A 224 -21.35 6.05 12.95
CA LEU A 224 -20.41 5.73 13.99
C LEU A 224 -19.50 4.60 13.52
N ARG A 225 -18.18 4.76 13.63
CA ARG A 225 -17.18 3.76 13.26
C ARG A 225 -16.44 3.28 14.48
N TYR A 226 -16.10 1.99 14.51
CA TYR A 226 -15.32 1.37 15.57
C TYR A 226 -14.48 0.22 15.05
N ASP A 227 -13.34 0.00 15.68
CA ASP A 227 -12.31 -0.92 15.23
C ASP A 227 -12.14 -2.05 16.24
N LEU A 228 -12.17 -3.30 15.75
CA LEU A 228 -12.05 -4.52 16.56
C LEU A 228 -10.83 -5.33 16.12
N PRO A 229 -9.73 -5.35 16.90
CA PRO A 229 -8.54 -6.15 16.59
C PRO A 229 -8.77 -7.67 16.67
N LYS A 230 -9.80 -8.10 17.32
CA LYS A 230 -10.20 -9.52 17.46
C LYS A 230 -11.69 -9.66 17.72
N ASP A 231 -12.22 -10.83 17.43
CA ASP A 231 -13.61 -11.19 17.75
C ASP A 231 -13.92 -10.94 19.22
N GLY A 232 -15.09 -10.38 19.50
CA GLY A 232 -15.48 -10.07 20.86
C GLY A 232 -16.92 -9.61 21.01
N LEU A 233 -17.34 -9.48 22.28
CA LEU A 233 -18.61 -8.87 22.61
C LEU A 233 -18.50 -7.35 22.55
N VAL A 234 -19.37 -6.74 21.76
CA VAL A 234 -19.43 -5.29 21.58
C VAL A 234 -20.75 -4.79 22.14
N ASN A 235 -20.69 -3.73 22.94
CA ASN A 235 -21.86 -2.97 23.36
C ASN A 235 -21.63 -1.49 23.04
N ILE A 236 -22.46 -0.94 22.17
CA ILE A 236 -22.46 0.50 21.82
C ILE A 236 -23.82 1.06 22.20
N THR A 237 -23.82 1.92 23.19
CA THR A 237 -25.04 2.51 23.73
C THR A 237 -24.95 4.04 23.74
N VAL A 238 -25.98 4.69 23.25
CA VAL A 238 -26.12 6.14 23.25
C VAL A 238 -26.82 6.59 24.53
N TYR A 239 -26.25 7.57 25.20
CA TYR A 239 -26.79 8.17 26.42
C TYR A 239 -27.13 9.63 26.20
N ASP A 240 -28.13 10.13 26.91
CA ASP A 240 -28.40 11.56 27.00
C ASP A 240 -27.43 12.25 27.98
N MET A 241 -27.50 13.59 28.04
CA MET A 241 -26.64 14.38 28.93
C MET A 241 -26.88 14.08 30.42
N MET A 242 -27.97 13.41 30.78
CA MET A 242 -28.29 12.98 32.14
C MET A 242 -27.86 11.51 32.42
N GLY A 243 -27.18 10.86 31.46
CA GLY A 243 -26.74 9.48 31.61
C GLY A 243 -27.84 8.42 31.40
N ARG A 244 -29.01 8.79 30.85
CA ARG A 244 -30.08 7.85 30.55
C ARG A 244 -29.84 7.23 29.18
N VAL A 245 -30.04 5.93 29.06
CA VAL A 245 -29.97 5.21 27.78
C VAL A 245 -31.03 5.77 26.81
N VAL A 246 -30.58 6.21 25.65
CA VAL A 246 -31.40 6.65 24.52
C VAL A 246 -31.62 5.50 23.55
N ASN A 247 -30.53 4.83 23.16
CA ASN A 247 -30.58 3.67 22.25
C ASN A 247 -29.35 2.78 22.43
N THR A 248 -29.50 1.49 22.17
CA THR A 248 -28.41 0.54 22.10
C THR A 248 -28.23 0.15 20.63
N LEU A 249 -27.13 0.59 20.02
CA LEU A 249 -26.86 0.40 18.61
C LEU A 249 -26.29 -0.98 18.30
N VAL A 250 -25.39 -1.46 19.15
CA VAL A 250 -24.80 -2.81 19.08
C VAL A 250 -24.85 -3.45 20.46
N ASN A 251 -25.25 -4.71 20.51
CA ASN A 251 -25.14 -5.52 21.72
C ASN A 251 -25.05 -7.00 21.34
N GLY A 252 -23.84 -7.48 21.07
CA GLY A 252 -23.63 -8.86 20.65
C GLY A 252 -22.20 -9.17 20.23
N SER A 253 -21.96 -10.43 19.84
CA SER A 253 -20.69 -10.86 19.29
C SER A 253 -20.48 -10.25 17.91
N GLN A 254 -19.31 -9.67 17.70
CA GLN A 254 -18.85 -9.11 16.45
C GLN A 254 -17.51 -9.74 16.08
N THR A 255 -17.30 -10.01 14.80
CA THR A 255 -15.99 -10.42 14.27
C THR A 255 -15.03 -9.26 14.30
N ALA A 256 -13.72 -9.56 14.32
CA ALA A 256 -12.67 -8.57 14.11
C ALA A 256 -12.88 -7.77 12.82
N GLY A 257 -12.26 -6.59 12.72
CA GLY A 257 -12.32 -5.73 11.55
C GLY A 257 -12.82 -4.32 11.86
N TYR A 258 -12.83 -3.49 10.83
CA TYR A 258 -13.40 -2.14 10.84
C TYR A 258 -14.91 -2.22 10.69
N LYS A 259 -15.65 -1.54 11.55
CA LYS A 259 -17.10 -1.61 11.62
C LYS A 259 -17.73 -0.23 11.54
N SER A 260 -18.94 -0.17 10.95
CA SER A 260 -19.75 1.05 10.87
C SER A 260 -21.23 0.78 11.16
N ILE A 261 -21.92 1.75 11.72
CA ILE A 261 -23.35 1.67 12.04
C ILE A 261 -23.98 3.06 11.93
#